data_f4d20975e36f129328cca57cdebf4b36
#
_entry.id   f4d20975e36f129328cca57cdebf4b36
#
_cell.length_a   1.000
_cell.length_b   1.000
_cell.length_c   1.000
_cell.angle_alpha   90.00
_cell.angle_beta   90.00
_cell.angle_gamma   90.00
#
_symmetry.space_group_name_H-M   'P 1'
#
loop_
_entity.id
_entity.type
_entity.pdbx_description
1 polymer ?
#
loop_
_entity_poly.entity_id
_entity_poly.type
_entity_poly.pdbx_seq_one_letter_code
_entity_poly.pdbx_strand_id
1 'polypeptide(L)'
;NTLADEDLPLFTPRNQILYSNPVNNKNDNPRIFLKSILKPLKGLEAVFEYTFDKNIYDYHWYTGQYDYTTIQGGSSKSFVDDYLRKYKQHTNYNSINVYATYNKDFGNHHFKVMAGFNQESSYQETLDTYSYNQAVLDVPAMSSGTGTIKATDSYSEYAIRGGFFRVNYNYLDKYLLEVNGRYDGSSKFPKSSRFGFFPS
;
A
#
# COMPACT_ATOMS: atom_id res chain seq x y z
N ASN A 1 28.81 -20.27 -22.35
CA ASN A 1 29.99 -21.15 -22.13
C ASN A 1 29.52 -22.58 -21.97
N THR A 2 29.81 -23.40 -22.93
CA THR A 2 29.59 -24.86 -22.95
C THR A 2 30.94 -25.56 -23.06
N LEU A 3 31.04 -26.77 -22.58
CA LEU A 3 32.20 -27.66 -22.89
C LEU A 3 32.08 -28.18 -24.32
N ALA A 4 33.23 -28.41 -24.97
CA ALA A 4 33.31 -28.73 -26.41
C ALA A 4 32.56 -30.02 -26.81
N ASP A 5 32.38 -30.93 -25.89
CA ASP A 5 31.79 -32.27 -26.15
C ASP A 5 30.40 -32.46 -25.51
N GLU A 6 29.84 -31.40 -24.85
CA GLU A 6 28.54 -31.48 -24.18
C GLU A 6 27.76 -30.20 -24.40
N ASP A 7 26.55 -30.29 -24.92
CA ASP A 7 25.65 -29.15 -25.14
C ASP A 7 25.10 -28.56 -23.84
N LEU A 8 25.64 -28.92 -22.68
CA LEU A 8 25.19 -28.43 -21.38
C LEU A 8 25.99 -27.20 -20.95
N PRO A 9 25.33 -26.17 -20.44
CA PRO A 9 25.98 -24.96 -19.96
C PRO A 9 26.80 -25.23 -18.69
N LEU A 10 27.92 -24.55 -18.52
CA LEU A 10 28.66 -24.54 -17.26
C LEU A 10 27.90 -23.74 -16.17
N PHE A 11 28.03 -24.16 -14.91
CA PHE A 11 27.53 -23.43 -13.77
C PHE A 11 28.38 -22.18 -13.53
N THR A 12 28.05 -21.09 -14.21
CA THR A 12 28.71 -19.79 -14.10
C THR A 12 27.70 -18.69 -13.81
N PRO A 13 28.13 -17.56 -13.21
CA PRO A 13 27.23 -16.42 -12.99
C PRO A 13 26.56 -15.93 -14.28
N ARG A 14 27.27 -15.97 -15.42
CA ARG A 14 26.71 -15.61 -16.72
C ARG A 14 25.57 -16.55 -17.12
N ASN A 15 25.74 -17.85 -16.96
CA ASN A 15 24.73 -18.83 -17.32
C ASN A 15 23.55 -18.79 -16.35
N GLN A 16 23.78 -18.52 -15.08
CA GLN A 16 22.70 -18.24 -14.13
C GLN A 16 21.82 -17.07 -14.60
N ILE A 17 22.42 -15.97 -15.09
CA ILE A 17 21.68 -14.83 -15.62
C ILE A 17 20.92 -15.22 -16.91
N LEU A 18 21.54 -15.96 -17.81
CA LEU A 18 20.93 -16.37 -19.09
C LEU A 18 19.72 -17.30 -18.91
N TYR A 19 19.77 -18.18 -17.90
CA TYR A 19 18.70 -19.14 -17.60
C TYR A 19 17.78 -18.67 -16.47
N SER A 20 18.01 -17.50 -15.88
CA SER A 20 17.06 -16.88 -14.98
C SER A 20 15.90 -16.29 -15.77
N ASN A 21 14.70 -16.54 -15.30
CA ASN A 21 13.53 -15.94 -15.90
C ASN A 21 13.34 -14.51 -15.38
N PRO A 22 12.93 -13.56 -16.24
CA PRO A 22 12.72 -12.20 -15.83
C PRO A 22 11.61 -12.11 -14.77
N VAL A 23 11.90 -11.38 -13.73
CA VAL A 23 10.88 -10.97 -12.76
C VAL A 23 10.00 -9.91 -13.41
N ASN A 24 8.71 -10.14 -13.46
CA ASN A 24 7.76 -9.13 -13.85
C ASN A 24 7.08 -8.56 -12.60
N ASN A 25 7.28 -7.26 -12.39
CA ASN A 25 6.78 -6.54 -11.23
C ASN A 25 6.01 -5.31 -11.73
N LYS A 26 4.73 -5.26 -11.42
CA LYS A 26 3.85 -4.17 -11.80
C LYS A 26 3.25 -3.54 -10.56
N ASN A 27 3.33 -2.21 -10.46
CA ASN A 27 2.76 -1.45 -9.37
C ASN A 27 1.99 -0.24 -9.94
N ASP A 28 0.66 -0.30 -9.85
CA ASP A 28 -0.24 0.76 -10.29
C ASP A 28 -0.85 1.45 -9.06
N ASN A 29 -0.82 2.79 -9.05
CA ASN A 29 -1.32 3.59 -7.93
C ASN A 29 -2.28 4.69 -8.42
N PRO A 30 -3.48 4.34 -8.91
CA PRO A 30 -4.47 5.36 -9.25
C PRO A 30 -4.96 6.07 -7.98
N ARG A 31 -5.00 7.42 -8.05
CA ARG A 31 -5.49 8.30 -6.98
C ARG A 31 -6.55 9.25 -7.52
N ILE A 32 -7.62 9.40 -6.77
CA ILE A 32 -8.66 10.40 -6.99
C ILE A 32 -8.69 11.30 -5.77
N PHE A 33 -8.62 12.61 -6.00
CA PHE A 33 -8.77 13.62 -4.97
C PHE A 33 -9.84 14.61 -5.39
N LEU A 34 -10.84 14.78 -4.54
CA LEU A 34 -11.93 15.74 -4.72
C LEU A 34 -11.90 16.75 -3.57
N LYS A 35 -11.97 18.02 -3.92
CA LYS A 35 -12.07 19.11 -2.94
C LYS A 35 -13.18 20.05 -3.32
N SER A 36 -14.03 20.38 -2.34
CA SER A 36 -15.08 21.40 -2.46
C SER A 36 -14.92 22.42 -1.36
N ILE A 37 -15.04 23.69 -1.71
CA ILE A 37 -14.99 24.83 -0.78
C ILE A 37 -16.28 25.62 -0.95
N LEU A 38 -17.03 25.76 0.13
CA LEU A 38 -18.27 26.52 0.20
C LEU A 38 -18.10 27.73 1.13
N LYS A 39 -18.56 28.88 0.69
CA LYS A 39 -18.57 30.12 1.47
C LYS A 39 -20.01 30.68 1.55
N PRO A 40 -20.90 30.03 2.37
CA PRO A 40 -22.32 30.33 2.36
C PRO A 40 -22.66 31.70 2.93
N LEU A 41 -21.77 32.25 3.77
CA LEU A 41 -21.93 33.58 4.35
C LEU A 41 -20.56 34.20 4.68
N LYS A 42 -20.53 35.52 4.92
CA LYS A 42 -19.30 36.24 5.25
C LYS A 42 -18.67 35.67 6.53
N GLY A 43 -17.40 35.31 6.43
CA GLY A 43 -16.61 34.74 7.52
C GLY A 43 -16.71 33.23 7.69
N LEU A 44 -17.65 32.54 7.04
CA LEU A 44 -17.79 31.08 7.10
C LEU A 44 -17.26 30.43 5.82
N GLU A 45 -16.33 29.51 5.99
CA GLU A 45 -15.81 28.63 4.96
C GLU A 45 -15.97 27.17 5.40
N ALA A 46 -16.60 26.35 4.58
CA ALA A 46 -16.73 24.92 4.77
C ALA A 46 -15.96 24.19 3.66
N VAL A 47 -15.17 23.21 4.04
CA VAL A 47 -14.34 22.41 3.14
C VAL A 47 -14.71 20.94 3.27
N PHE A 48 -14.89 20.32 2.12
CA PHE A 48 -15.02 18.88 1.98
C PHE A 48 -13.86 18.36 1.13
N GLU A 49 -13.16 17.34 1.60
CA GLU A 49 -12.11 16.65 0.86
C GLU A 49 -12.36 15.15 0.91
N TYR A 50 -12.21 14.52 -0.24
CA TYR A 50 -12.27 13.08 -0.39
C TYR A 50 -11.05 12.59 -1.16
N THR A 51 -10.39 11.58 -0.63
CA THR A 51 -9.28 10.90 -1.28
C THR A 51 -9.60 9.42 -1.41
N PHE A 52 -9.43 8.90 -2.60
CA PHE A 52 -9.41 7.47 -2.88
C PHE A 52 -8.07 7.10 -3.51
N ASP A 53 -7.34 6.19 -2.87
CA ASP A 53 -6.11 5.60 -3.39
C ASP A 53 -6.30 4.11 -3.56
N LYS A 54 -5.86 3.59 -4.69
CA LYS A 54 -5.77 2.16 -4.92
C LYS A 54 -4.33 1.81 -5.26
N ASN A 55 -3.73 0.87 -4.51
CA ASN A 55 -2.46 0.26 -4.87
C ASN A 55 -2.72 -1.14 -5.39
N ILE A 56 -2.22 -1.43 -6.59
CA ILE A 56 -2.29 -2.74 -7.23
C ILE A 56 -0.85 -3.18 -7.47
N TYR A 57 -0.40 -4.16 -6.70
CA TYR A 57 0.92 -4.73 -6.82
C TYR A 57 0.80 -6.17 -7.31
N ASP A 58 1.29 -6.42 -8.53
CA ASP A 58 1.36 -7.73 -9.15
C ASP A 58 2.83 -8.12 -9.34
N TYR A 59 3.19 -9.26 -8.79
CA TYR A 59 4.52 -9.83 -8.90
C TYR A 59 4.42 -11.22 -9.51
N HIS A 60 5.24 -11.46 -10.51
CA HIS A 60 5.28 -12.70 -11.25
C HIS A 60 6.73 -13.15 -11.35
N TRP A 61 7.04 -14.29 -10.79
CA TRP A 61 8.35 -14.89 -10.83
C TRP A 61 8.22 -16.36 -11.22
N TYR A 62 8.99 -16.73 -12.22
CA TYR A 62 9.24 -18.12 -12.54
C TYR A 62 10.74 -18.41 -12.41
N THR A 63 11.09 -19.52 -11.79
CA THR A 63 12.43 -20.08 -11.77
C THR A 63 12.35 -21.54 -12.17
N GLY A 64 13.17 -21.93 -13.13
CA GLY A 64 13.23 -23.30 -13.63
C GLY A 64 14.57 -23.92 -13.34
N GLN A 65 14.58 -25.24 -13.17
CA GLN A 65 15.82 -26.01 -13.14
C GLN A 65 16.38 -26.11 -14.54
N TYR A 66 17.68 -26.05 -14.65
CA TYR A 66 18.40 -26.38 -15.87
C TYR A 66 19.56 -27.33 -15.57
N ASP A 67 19.87 -28.19 -16.52
CA ASP A 67 21.02 -29.05 -16.42
C ASP A 67 22.30 -28.28 -16.76
N TYR A 68 23.37 -28.56 -16.05
CA TYR A 68 24.67 -27.92 -16.30
C TYR A 68 25.80 -28.94 -16.14
N THR A 69 26.91 -28.66 -16.79
CA THR A 69 28.11 -29.49 -16.71
C THR A 69 29.02 -28.93 -15.61
N THR A 70 29.57 -29.83 -14.79
CA THR A 70 30.60 -29.47 -13.81
C THR A 70 31.98 -29.43 -14.46
N ILE A 71 32.94 -28.70 -13.83
CA ILE A 71 34.34 -28.62 -14.30
C ILE A 71 34.99 -30.02 -14.38
N GLN A 72 34.51 -30.97 -13.60
CA GLN A 72 35.02 -32.34 -13.56
C GLN A 72 34.36 -33.28 -14.59
N GLY A 73 33.51 -32.75 -15.48
CA GLY A 73 32.88 -33.53 -16.57
C GLY A 73 31.60 -34.25 -16.16
N GLY A 74 31.01 -33.99 -15.00
CA GLY A 74 29.71 -34.54 -14.60
C GLY A 74 28.56 -33.57 -14.92
N SER A 75 27.39 -34.10 -15.25
CA SER A 75 26.17 -33.30 -15.34
C SER A 75 25.48 -33.20 -13.98
N SER A 76 24.85 -32.07 -13.69
CA SER A 76 24.08 -31.82 -12.49
C SER A 76 22.94 -30.86 -12.78
N LYS A 77 21.92 -30.85 -11.91
CA LYS A 77 20.83 -29.87 -11.98
C LYS A 77 21.15 -28.67 -11.14
N SER A 78 20.63 -27.52 -11.54
CA SER A 78 20.69 -26.29 -10.70
C SER A 78 20.00 -26.52 -9.35
N PHE A 79 20.52 -25.90 -8.31
CA PHE A 79 19.95 -26.00 -6.95
C PHE A 79 18.64 -25.25 -6.77
N VAL A 80 18.14 -24.62 -7.82
CA VAL A 80 16.93 -23.79 -7.76
C VAL A 80 15.72 -24.70 -7.95
N ASP A 81 14.73 -24.55 -7.09
CA ASP A 81 13.44 -25.21 -7.25
C ASP A 81 12.73 -24.69 -8.50
N ASP A 82 12.11 -25.62 -9.25
CA ASP A 82 11.24 -25.24 -10.36
C ASP A 82 9.87 -24.83 -9.82
N TYR A 83 9.59 -23.51 -9.83
CA TYR A 83 8.29 -23.01 -9.45
C TYR A 83 7.93 -21.70 -10.13
N LEU A 84 6.62 -21.53 -10.35
CA LEU A 84 6.00 -20.27 -10.67
C LEU A 84 5.40 -19.68 -9.39
N ARG A 85 5.75 -18.45 -9.07
CA ARG A 85 5.12 -17.66 -8.02
C ARG A 85 4.33 -16.51 -8.64
N LYS A 86 3.08 -16.35 -8.21
CA LYS A 86 2.27 -15.17 -8.47
C LYS A 86 1.84 -14.58 -7.14
N TYR A 87 2.26 -13.35 -6.90
CA TYR A 87 1.87 -12.57 -5.72
C TYR A 87 1.05 -11.38 -6.17
N LYS A 88 -0.12 -11.21 -5.57
CA LYS A 88 -1.01 -10.07 -5.81
C LYS A 88 -1.35 -9.42 -4.50
N GLN A 89 -1.19 -8.11 -4.44
CA GLN A 89 -1.62 -7.31 -3.31
C GLN A 89 -2.44 -6.13 -3.81
N HIS A 90 -3.64 -6.00 -3.30
CA HIS A 90 -4.52 -4.88 -3.57
C HIS A 90 -4.80 -4.13 -2.28
N THR A 91 -4.57 -2.83 -2.29
CA THR A 91 -4.89 -1.96 -1.16
C THR A 91 -5.83 -0.87 -1.64
N ASN A 92 -6.96 -0.71 -0.96
CA ASN A 92 -7.89 0.39 -1.16
C ASN A 92 -7.84 1.29 0.07
N TYR A 93 -7.55 2.56 -0.13
CA TYR A 93 -7.55 3.57 0.92
C TYR A 93 -8.58 4.65 0.60
N ASN A 94 -9.37 5.02 1.60
CA ASN A 94 -10.35 6.08 1.52
C ASN A 94 -10.12 7.07 2.67
N SER A 95 -10.20 8.35 2.38
CA SER A 95 -10.18 9.40 3.39
C SER A 95 -11.25 10.46 3.09
N ILE A 96 -12.00 10.81 4.12
CA ILE A 96 -12.96 11.92 4.12
C ILE A 96 -12.51 12.91 5.17
N ASN A 97 -12.45 14.18 4.79
CA ASN A 97 -12.13 15.29 5.68
C ASN A 97 -13.15 16.40 5.46
N VAL A 98 -13.89 16.76 6.50
CA VAL A 98 -14.92 17.79 6.46
C VAL A 98 -14.66 18.76 7.60
N TYR A 99 -14.50 20.03 7.31
CA TYR A 99 -14.32 21.05 8.35
C TYR A 99 -14.91 22.38 7.93
N ALA A 100 -15.29 23.17 8.94
CA ALA A 100 -15.74 24.52 8.75
C ALA A 100 -14.91 25.48 9.61
N THR A 101 -14.60 26.62 9.04
CA THR A 101 -13.89 27.71 9.72
C THR A 101 -14.77 28.94 9.70
N TYR A 102 -14.96 29.54 10.86
CA TYR A 102 -15.68 30.80 11.01
C TYR A 102 -14.77 31.88 11.58
N ASN A 103 -14.66 32.99 10.89
CA ASN A 103 -13.90 34.18 11.30
C ASN A 103 -14.86 35.33 11.60
N LYS A 104 -14.67 35.98 12.73
CA LYS A 104 -15.48 37.14 13.12
C LYS A 104 -14.63 38.14 13.88
N ASP A 105 -14.75 39.41 13.46
CA ASP A 105 -14.12 40.57 14.12
C ASP A 105 -15.16 41.41 14.81
N PHE A 106 -14.84 41.87 16.02
CA PHE A 106 -15.63 42.77 16.84
C PHE A 106 -14.72 43.88 17.42
N GLY A 107 -14.57 44.99 16.71
CA GLY A 107 -13.61 46.02 17.08
C GLY A 107 -12.18 45.45 17.13
N ASN A 108 -11.58 45.45 18.33
CA ASN A 108 -10.22 44.93 18.53
C ASN A 108 -10.15 43.43 18.86
N HIS A 109 -11.27 42.71 18.78
CA HIS A 109 -11.37 41.29 19.07
C HIS A 109 -11.48 40.52 17.77
N HIS A 110 -10.58 39.56 17.54
CA HIS A 110 -10.57 38.70 16.38
C HIS A 110 -10.74 37.25 16.83
N PHE A 111 -11.81 36.62 16.35
CA PHE A 111 -12.12 35.22 16.62
C PHE A 111 -12.01 34.40 15.35
N LYS A 112 -11.32 33.23 15.45
CA LYS A 112 -11.33 32.22 14.42
C LYS A 112 -11.61 30.87 15.06
N VAL A 113 -12.72 30.25 14.67
CA VAL A 113 -13.14 28.95 15.19
C VAL A 113 -13.17 27.98 14.04
N MET A 114 -12.60 26.81 14.23
CA MET A 114 -12.65 25.71 13.28
C MET A 114 -13.16 24.46 14.00
N ALA A 115 -14.04 23.71 13.35
CA ALA A 115 -14.43 22.38 13.78
C ALA A 115 -14.53 21.46 12.57
N GLY A 116 -14.23 20.20 12.76
CA GLY A 116 -14.23 19.26 11.66
C GLY A 116 -14.25 17.81 12.10
N PHE A 117 -14.38 16.97 11.10
CA PHE A 117 -14.40 15.51 11.20
C PHE A 117 -13.48 14.94 10.13
N ASN A 118 -12.71 13.93 10.51
CA ASN A 118 -11.88 13.15 9.62
C ASN A 118 -12.19 11.67 9.80
N GLN A 119 -12.24 10.94 8.69
CA GLN A 119 -12.29 9.48 8.71
C GLN A 119 -11.41 8.95 7.60
N GLU A 120 -10.60 7.96 7.92
CA GLU A 120 -9.83 7.19 6.97
C GLU A 120 -10.05 5.70 7.17
N SER A 121 -9.95 4.94 6.10
CA SER A 121 -10.01 3.49 6.13
C SER A 121 -9.08 2.90 5.07
N SER A 122 -8.50 1.76 5.39
CA SER A 122 -7.70 0.98 4.47
C SER A 122 -8.13 -0.47 4.54
N TYR A 123 -8.26 -1.08 3.37
CA TYR A 123 -8.48 -2.50 3.19
C TYR A 123 -7.40 -3.04 2.27
N GLN A 124 -6.70 -4.07 2.70
CA GLN A 124 -5.67 -4.75 1.92
C GLN A 124 -5.99 -6.24 1.85
N GLU A 125 -5.92 -6.78 0.66
CA GLU A 125 -5.95 -8.21 0.39
C GLU A 125 -4.65 -8.64 -0.30
N THR A 126 -4.21 -9.84 0.00
CA THR A 126 -2.99 -10.43 -0.54
C THR A 126 -3.26 -11.86 -0.94
N LEU A 127 -2.84 -12.25 -2.14
CA LEU A 127 -2.85 -13.61 -2.62
C LEU A 127 -1.43 -13.99 -3.06
N ASP A 128 -0.84 -14.99 -2.41
CA ASP A 128 0.47 -15.55 -2.75
C ASP A 128 0.32 -17.00 -3.16
N THR A 129 0.70 -17.31 -4.40
CA THR A 129 0.51 -18.63 -4.99
C THR A 129 1.80 -19.15 -5.60
N TYR A 130 2.03 -20.44 -5.42
CA TYR A 130 3.14 -21.19 -5.98
C TYR A 130 2.62 -22.40 -6.74
N SER A 131 3.21 -22.69 -7.88
CA SER A 131 2.95 -23.89 -8.66
C SER A 131 4.29 -24.50 -9.07
N TYR A 132 4.55 -25.71 -8.59
CA TYR A 132 5.83 -26.41 -8.75
C TYR A 132 5.81 -27.36 -9.94
N ASN A 133 6.99 -27.62 -10.51
CA ASN A 133 7.25 -28.55 -11.61
C ASN A 133 6.41 -28.20 -12.85
N GLN A 134 6.74 -27.09 -13.49
CA GLN A 134 6.04 -26.62 -14.68
C GLN A 134 6.24 -27.57 -15.88
N ALA A 135 5.15 -28.06 -16.45
CA ALA A 135 5.19 -28.91 -17.64
C ALA A 135 5.55 -28.13 -18.91
N VAL A 136 5.27 -26.81 -18.93
CA VAL A 136 5.56 -25.91 -20.05
C VAL A 136 6.46 -24.80 -19.55
N LEU A 137 7.73 -24.83 -19.96
CA LEU A 137 8.75 -23.90 -19.46
C LEU A 137 8.69 -22.53 -20.14
N ASP A 138 8.32 -22.49 -21.42
CA ASP A 138 8.28 -21.24 -22.20
C ASP A 138 7.12 -20.31 -21.79
N VAL A 139 6.02 -20.89 -21.35
CA VAL A 139 4.83 -20.16 -20.89
C VAL A 139 4.34 -20.77 -19.58
N PRO A 140 5.03 -20.50 -18.46
CA PRO A 140 4.64 -21.05 -17.17
C PRO A 140 3.29 -20.48 -16.72
N ALA A 141 2.39 -21.38 -16.28
CA ALA A 141 1.06 -21.04 -15.79
C ALA A 141 0.75 -21.77 -14.48
N MET A 142 -0.12 -21.21 -13.65
CA MET A 142 -0.51 -21.88 -12.40
C MET A 142 -1.10 -23.27 -12.65
N SER A 143 -1.80 -23.44 -13.79
CA SER A 143 -2.43 -24.69 -14.20
C SER A 143 -1.49 -25.69 -14.89
N SER A 144 -0.26 -25.30 -15.26
CA SER A 144 0.71 -26.19 -15.92
C SER A 144 1.68 -26.84 -14.94
N GLY A 145 1.58 -26.57 -13.65
CA GLY A 145 2.36 -27.27 -12.63
C GLY A 145 1.87 -28.71 -12.45
N THR A 146 2.80 -29.64 -12.47
CA THR A 146 2.55 -31.06 -12.20
C THR A 146 2.85 -31.45 -10.76
N GLY A 147 3.52 -30.57 -10.03
CA GLY A 147 3.83 -30.71 -8.61
C GLY A 147 2.79 -30.08 -7.69
N THR A 148 3.22 -29.76 -6.49
CA THR A 148 2.36 -29.14 -5.48
C THR A 148 1.94 -27.72 -5.89
N ILE A 149 0.69 -27.38 -5.67
CA ILE A 149 0.20 -26.00 -5.71
C ILE A 149 0.01 -25.53 -4.26
N LYS A 150 0.60 -24.39 -3.91
CA LYS A 150 0.39 -23.72 -2.61
C LYS A 150 -0.29 -22.38 -2.87
N ALA A 151 -1.27 -22.05 -2.06
CA ALA A 151 -1.93 -20.75 -2.06
C ALA A 151 -2.11 -20.27 -0.63
N THR A 152 -1.82 -19.03 -0.40
CA THR A 152 -2.06 -18.34 0.86
C THR A 152 -2.72 -17.02 0.54
N ASP A 153 -3.84 -16.74 1.18
CA ASP A 153 -4.50 -15.44 1.13
C ASP A 153 -4.56 -14.82 2.51
N SER A 154 -4.57 -13.53 2.54
CA SER A 154 -4.76 -12.76 3.77
C SER A 154 -5.39 -11.41 3.45
N TYR A 155 -6.07 -10.88 4.44
CA TYR A 155 -6.62 -9.54 4.38
C TYR A 155 -6.44 -8.84 5.71
N SER A 156 -6.28 -7.53 5.64
CA SER A 156 -6.22 -6.65 6.80
C SER A 156 -6.98 -5.38 6.52
N GLU A 157 -7.63 -4.87 7.56
CA GLU A 157 -8.35 -3.61 7.47
C GLU A 157 -8.16 -2.78 8.73
N TYR A 158 -8.21 -1.47 8.55
CA TYR A 158 -8.33 -0.55 9.66
C TYR A 158 -9.18 0.67 9.28
N ALA A 159 -9.73 1.31 10.29
CA ALA A 159 -10.37 2.60 10.16
C ALA A 159 -9.99 3.48 11.35
N ILE A 160 -9.74 4.76 11.06
CA ILE A 160 -9.51 5.80 12.05
C ILE A 160 -10.51 6.91 11.78
N ARG A 161 -11.10 7.46 12.83
CA ARG A 161 -12.00 8.61 12.71
C ARG A 161 -11.86 9.52 13.91
N GLY A 162 -12.04 10.80 13.69
CA GLY A 162 -11.96 11.74 14.78
C GLY A 162 -12.67 13.05 14.47
N GLY A 163 -13.13 13.69 15.53
CA GLY A 163 -13.57 15.07 15.51
C GLY A 163 -12.48 15.98 16.07
N PHE A 164 -12.37 17.18 15.55
CA PHE A 164 -11.38 18.14 16.01
C PHE A 164 -11.95 19.55 16.02
N PHE A 165 -11.39 20.38 16.87
CA PHE A 165 -11.69 21.79 16.90
C PHE A 165 -10.44 22.63 17.18
N ARG A 166 -10.50 23.91 16.79
CA ARG A 166 -9.51 24.93 17.10
C ARG A 166 -10.21 26.24 17.34
N VAL A 167 -9.84 26.95 18.40
CA VAL A 167 -10.28 28.30 18.71
C VAL A 167 -9.07 29.20 18.81
N ASN A 168 -9.00 30.21 17.97
CA ASN A 168 -8.01 31.26 18.06
C ASN A 168 -8.72 32.56 18.48
N TYR A 169 -8.16 33.23 19.44
CA TYR A 169 -8.58 34.54 19.88
C TYR A 169 -7.41 35.49 19.91
N ASN A 170 -7.59 36.67 19.34
CA ASN A 170 -6.61 37.72 19.33
C ASN A 170 -7.28 39.02 19.82
N TYR A 171 -6.65 39.72 20.77
CA TYR A 171 -7.07 41.01 21.30
C TYR A 171 -5.97 42.05 21.11
N LEU A 172 -6.30 43.13 20.37
CA LEU A 172 -5.41 44.28 20.10
C LEU A 172 -4.08 43.86 19.40
N ASP A 173 -4.00 42.72 18.77
CA ASP A 173 -2.76 42.13 18.24
C ASP A 173 -1.62 41.97 19.27
N LYS A 174 -1.98 41.96 20.56
CA LYS A 174 -1.06 41.84 21.70
C LYS A 174 -1.27 40.53 22.47
N TYR A 175 -2.52 40.14 22.64
CA TYR A 175 -2.86 38.94 23.42
C TYR A 175 -3.44 37.88 22.50
N LEU A 176 -2.73 36.79 22.38
CA LEU A 176 -3.08 35.66 21.51
C LEU A 176 -3.38 34.46 22.39
N LEU A 177 -4.51 33.81 22.15
CA LEU A 177 -4.89 32.55 22.78
C LEU A 177 -5.26 31.54 21.69
N GLU A 178 -4.71 30.36 21.77
CA GLU A 178 -5.11 29.23 20.93
C GLU A 178 -5.46 28.01 21.80
N VAL A 179 -6.57 27.36 21.49
CA VAL A 179 -7.01 26.13 22.13
C VAL A 179 -7.36 25.14 21.03
N ASN A 180 -6.78 23.96 21.09
CA ASN A 180 -7.02 22.85 20.16
C ASN A 180 -7.50 21.61 20.92
N GLY A 181 -8.28 20.78 20.26
CA GLY A 181 -8.62 19.48 20.78
C GLY A 181 -9.03 18.52 19.68
N ARG A 182 -8.70 17.24 19.88
CA ARG A 182 -9.10 16.13 19.00
C ARG A 182 -9.67 14.99 19.83
N TYR A 183 -10.70 14.36 19.30
CA TYR A 183 -11.26 13.13 19.84
C TYR A 183 -11.18 12.07 18.76
N ASP A 184 -10.16 11.22 18.83
CA ASP A 184 -9.83 10.25 17.79
C ASP A 184 -10.07 8.81 18.26
N GLY A 185 -10.49 7.96 17.34
CA GLY A 185 -10.68 6.53 17.57
C GLY A 185 -10.12 5.69 16.43
N SER A 186 -9.53 4.54 16.77
CA SER A 186 -8.96 3.59 15.82
C SER A 186 -9.52 2.19 16.02
N SER A 187 -9.85 1.51 14.90
CA SER A 187 -10.30 0.11 14.91
C SER A 187 -9.23 -0.87 15.40
N LYS A 188 -7.96 -0.46 15.44
CA LYS A 188 -6.83 -1.28 15.93
C LYS A 188 -6.85 -1.50 17.45
N PHE A 189 -7.64 -0.70 18.17
CA PHE A 189 -7.79 -0.84 19.62
C PHE A 189 -9.10 -1.58 19.99
N PRO A 190 -9.13 -2.26 21.17
CA PRO A 190 -10.34 -2.85 21.69
C PRO A 190 -11.49 -1.85 21.82
N LYS A 191 -12.74 -2.31 21.72
CA LYS A 191 -13.94 -1.44 21.75
C LYS A 191 -13.99 -0.52 22.96
N SER A 192 -13.53 -0.98 24.12
CA SER A 192 -13.54 -0.24 25.40
C SER A 192 -12.52 0.89 25.49
N SER A 193 -11.45 0.88 24.68
CA SER A 193 -10.35 1.85 24.71
C SER A 193 -10.03 2.41 23.33
N ARG A 194 -11.02 2.39 22.44
CA ARG A 194 -10.86 2.76 21.04
C ARG A 194 -10.71 4.26 20.81
N PHE A 195 -11.29 5.07 21.69
CA PHE A 195 -11.33 6.51 21.56
C PHE A 195 -10.53 7.21 22.66
N GLY A 196 -9.83 8.28 22.29
CA GLY A 196 -9.09 9.15 23.21
C GLY A 196 -9.28 10.63 22.87
N PHE A 197 -9.19 11.50 23.89
CA PHE A 197 -9.21 12.94 23.73
C PHE A 197 -7.79 13.50 23.90
N PHE A 198 -7.39 14.37 22.99
CA PHE A 198 -6.06 14.94 22.90
C PHE A 198 -6.16 16.48 22.86
N PRO A 199 -6.12 17.16 24.01
CA PRO A 199 -6.06 18.61 24.07
C PRO A 199 -4.65 19.15 23.77
N SER A 200 -4.59 20.40 23.28
CA SER A 200 -3.34 21.10 23.00
C SER A 200 -3.57 22.62 23.05
#